data_a42508de85a79f4f6378e4390fe8b4a3
#
_entry.id   a42508de85a79f4f6378e4390fe8b4a3
#
_cell.length_a   1.000
_cell.length_b   1.000
_cell.length_c   1.000
_cell.angle_alpha   90.00
_cell.angle_beta   90.00
_cell.angle_gamma   90.00
#
_symmetry.space_group_name_H-M   'P 1'
#
loop_
_entity.id
_entity.type
_entity.pdbx_description
1 polymer ?
#
loop_
_entity_poly.entity_id
_entity_poly.type
_entity_poly.pdbx_seq_one_letter_code
_entity_poly.pdbx_strand_id
1 'polypeptide(L)'
;MRLLTALTALLLSTMSLFAQQDTTLSLDVQIRARSEWRDGYKVATVPGTEANLVTIQRSRLTLNGGWNQFDFRFGAQDIRTFGGPAGQTQGTVGVSEAWWAWNSQIGMRVTVGRQEIKFDDERVVGAVNWSNPGRFLDGIRWDRRPDDPKKGNTTAALTWDELNQTRRIMAYHRALVGERHTLTFLVFDQDSETEPSALTAGFTTRSSIGSNAWWATEAYLQQWDGGGTASMVVADAGMKGAEGHQWRVGLDLLTDDGSSAAFQPFLGTNHKHYGWIDQFYVGTQSNGLTNLRLRHIAPLGKGKAWGATAHHFRDAMFGDLLGNELDLWITGKTDGVLSWHIGWSVFDPTVRHVERQGDINPAAWNEAAGRLQQWGWVSLNFTPSFDLR
;
A
#
# COMPACT_ATOMS: atom_id res chain seq x y z
N MET A 1 37.78 31.80 -6.56
CA MET A 1 37.07 32.66 -5.59
C MET A 1 36.07 33.63 -6.23
N ARG A 2 36.39 34.39 -7.26
CA ARG A 2 35.45 35.40 -7.85
C ARG A 2 34.21 34.78 -8.54
N LEU A 3 34.27 33.57 -9.07
CA LEU A 3 33.12 32.89 -9.71
C LEU A 3 32.13 32.38 -8.67
N LEU A 4 32.60 31.88 -7.52
CA LEU A 4 31.76 31.38 -6.44
C LEU A 4 30.97 32.48 -5.74
N THR A 5 31.59 33.66 -5.56
CA THR A 5 30.93 34.84 -5.01
C THR A 5 29.90 35.45 -5.99
N ALA A 6 30.14 35.38 -7.29
CA ALA A 6 29.15 35.80 -8.28
C ALA A 6 27.94 34.87 -8.36
N LEU A 7 28.15 33.55 -8.22
CA LEU A 7 27.06 32.56 -8.20
C LEU A 7 26.21 32.68 -6.93
N THR A 8 26.84 32.90 -5.76
CA THR A 8 26.12 33.14 -4.49
C THR A 8 25.37 34.47 -4.50
N ALA A 9 25.95 35.53 -5.07
CA ALA A 9 25.25 36.81 -5.20
C ALA A 9 24.08 36.75 -6.19
N LEU A 10 24.20 35.99 -7.28
CA LEU A 10 23.10 35.73 -8.23
C LEU A 10 21.99 34.91 -7.60
N LEU A 11 22.32 33.88 -6.84
CA LEU A 11 21.34 33.06 -6.07
C LEU A 11 20.63 33.89 -5.00
N LEU A 12 21.35 34.76 -4.28
CA LEU A 12 20.78 35.64 -3.27
C LEU A 12 19.91 36.75 -3.87
N SER A 13 20.29 37.30 -5.03
CA SER A 13 19.50 38.33 -5.71
C SER A 13 18.24 37.78 -6.38
N THR A 14 18.25 36.54 -6.84
CA THR A 14 17.03 35.85 -7.30
C THR A 14 16.08 35.51 -6.16
N MET A 15 16.58 35.19 -4.97
CA MET A 15 15.74 34.97 -3.80
C MET A 15 14.99 36.21 -3.31
N SER A 16 15.54 37.42 -3.51
CA SER A 16 14.86 38.66 -3.10
C SER A 16 13.75 39.11 -4.07
N LEU A 17 13.74 38.65 -5.32
CA LEU A 17 12.65 38.88 -6.28
C LEU A 17 11.41 38.00 -6.00
N PHE A 18 11.55 36.94 -5.22
CA PHE A 18 10.44 36.05 -4.82
C PHE A 18 9.74 36.46 -3.50
N ALA A 19 10.18 37.52 -2.84
CA ALA A 19 9.72 37.93 -1.50
C ALA A 19 8.30 38.52 -1.45
N GLN A 20 7.57 38.58 -2.57
CA GLN A 20 6.23 39.16 -2.65
C GLN A 20 5.15 38.24 -3.19
N GLN A 21 5.47 36.93 -3.33
CA GLN A 21 4.51 35.90 -3.80
C GLN A 21 4.26 34.90 -2.67
N ASP A 22 3.03 34.38 -2.58
CA ASP A 22 2.65 33.31 -1.63
C ASP A 22 3.47 32.04 -1.95
N THR A 23 4.66 31.97 -1.37
CA THR A 23 5.57 30.83 -1.51
C THR A 23 5.56 30.04 -0.22
N THR A 24 5.29 28.77 -0.32
CA THR A 24 5.39 27.83 0.80
C THR A 24 6.57 26.90 0.59
N LEU A 25 7.29 26.60 1.65
CA LEU A 25 8.38 25.63 1.63
C LEU A 25 8.40 24.86 2.94
N SER A 26 8.38 23.53 2.88
CA SER A 26 8.49 22.67 4.06
C SER A 26 9.41 21.49 3.81
N LEU A 27 10.01 20.99 4.89
CA LEU A 27 10.86 19.82 4.92
C LEU A 27 10.25 18.77 5.85
N ASP A 28 9.86 17.62 5.28
CA ASP A 28 9.44 16.46 6.04
C ASP A 28 10.60 15.48 6.20
N VAL A 29 10.80 15.00 7.41
CA VAL A 29 11.79 13.97 7.74
C VAL A 29 11.07 12.72 8.18
N GLN A 30 11.51 11.56 7.70
CA GLN A 30 11.08 10.28 8.23
C GLN A 30 12.29 9.41 8.51
N ILE A 31 12.39 8.88 9.73
CA ILE A 31 13.32 7.82 10.10
C ILE A 31 12.48 6.67 10.67
N ARG A 32 12.41 5.56 9.96
CA ARG A 32 11.68 4.35 10.38
C ARG A 32 12.64 3.19 10.50
N ALA A 33 12.95 2.78 11.72
CA ALA A 33 13.64 1.53 12.02
C ALA A 33 12.61 0.43 12.32
N ARG A 34 12.78 -0.76 11.72
CA ARG A 34 11.91 -1.91 11.92
C ARG A 34 12.75 -3.19 12.04
N SER A 35 12.65 -3.84 13.18
CA SER A 35 13.20 -5.17 13.42
C SER A 35 12.10 -6.20 13.19
N GLU A 36 12.40 -7.24 12.42
CA GLU A 36 11.49 -8.30 12.04
C GLU A 36 12.09 -9.66 12.38
N TRP A 37 11.38 -10.45 13.16
CA TRP A 37 11.65 -11.88 13.33
C TRP A 37 10.78 -12.65 12.35
N ARG A 38 11.40 -13.42 11.47
CA ARG A 38 10.77 -14.11 10.35
C ARG A 38 10.99 -15.61 10.48
N ASP A 39 9.91 -16.36 10.63
CA ASP A 39 9.88 -17.81 10.65
C ASP A 39 8.75 -18.28 9.73
N GLY A 40 9.04 -18.40 8.44
CA GLY A 40 8.04 -18.68 7.41
C GLY A 40 7.32 -17.43 6.87
N TYR A 41 7.92 -16.24 6.96
CA TYR A 41 7.40 -15.03 6.34
C TYR A 41 7.42 -15.14 4.81
N LYS A 42 6.27 -14.94 4.17
CA LYS A 42 5.96 -15.06 2.73
C LYS A 42 5.92 -16.48 2.17
N VAL A 43 6.70 -17.40 2.70
CA VAL A 43 6.80 -18.77 2.20
C VAL A 43 6.79 -19.73 3.39
N ALA A 44 6.01 -20.82 3.28
CA ALA A 44 6.00 -21.86 4.29
C ALA A 44 7.38 -22.53 4.40
N THR A 45 7.76 -22.93 5.59
CA THR A 45 9.06 -23.54 5.88
C THR A 45 8.89 -24.91 6.56
N VAL A 46 9.87 -25.77 6.40
CA VAL A 46 9.90 -27.09 7.06
C VAL A 46 10.49 -27.01 8.48
N PRO A 47 10.22 -27.98 9.36
CA PRO A 47 10.89 -28.08 10.64
C PRO A 47 12.41 -28.08 10.49
N GLY A 48 13.10 -27.40 11.40
CA GLY A 48 14.56 -27.21 11.32
C GLY A 48 15.03 -26.01 10.52
N THR A 49 14.15 -25.35 9.76
CA THR A 49 14.49 -24.05 9.17
C THR A 49 14.65 -23.02 10.29
N GLU A 50 15.80 -22.33 10.30
CA GLU A 50 16.08 -21.31 11.32
C GLU A 50 15.32 -20.01 11.01
N ALA A 51 14.78 -19.42 12.06
CA ALA A 51 14.17 -18.10 11.97
C ALA A 51 15.24 -17.03 11.72
N ASN A 52 14.88 -16.01 10.96
CA ASN A 52 15.76 -14.89 10.62
C ASN A 52 15.34 -13.60 11.34
N LEU A 53 16.28 -12.94 12.01
CA LEU A 53 16.10 -11.62 12.58
C LEU A 53 16.75 -10.57 11.66
N VAL A 54 15.96 -9.65 11.14
CA VAL A 54 16.46 -8.57 10.27
C VAL A 54 15.98 -7.22 10.79
N THR A 55 16.87 -6.24 10.84
CA THR A 55 16.53 -4.86 11.15
C THR A 55 16.80 -4.00 9.93
N ILE A 56 15.77 -3.30 9.47
CA ILE A 56 15.85 -2.44 8.28
C ILE A 56 15.44 -1.03 8.70
N GLN A 57 16.21 -0.05 8.25
CA GLN A 57 15.89 1.37 8.40
C GLN A 57 15.54 1.97 7.05
N ARG A 58 14.47 2.76 7.03
CA ARG A 58 14.16 3.71 5.97
C ARG A 58 14.33 5.13 6.49
N SER A 59 15.13 5.93 5.80
CA SER A 59 15.26 7.37 6.04
C SER A 59 14.78 8.10 4.80
N ARG A 60 13.88 9.08 4.97
CA ARG A 60 13.38 9.95 3.89
C ARG A 60 13.53 11.41 4.27
N LEU A 61 13.93 12.21 3.30
CA LEU A 61 13.89 13.67 3.35
C LEU A 61 13.01 14.12 2.19
N THR A 62 11.96 14.87 2.48
CA THR A 62 11.02 15.32 1.46
C THR A 62 10.86 16.84 1.54
N LEU A 63 11.26 17.52 0.48
CA LEU A 63 11.05 18.95 0.28
C LEU A 63 9.75 19.16 -0.48
N ASN A 64 8.85 19.97 0.08
CA ASN A 64 7.62 20.38 -0.56
C ASN A 64 7.66 21.88 -0.77
N GLY A 65 7.17 22.34 -1.90
CA GLY A 65 7.05 23.78 -2.17
C GLY A 65 5.84 24.11 -3.01
N GLY A 66 5.32 25.31 -2.79
CA GLY A 66 4.25 25.91 -3.57
C GLY A 66 4.64 27.29 -4.05
N TRP A 67 4.29 27.63 -5.29
CA TRP A 67 4.51 28.94 -5.89
C TRP A 67 3.40 29.24 -6.88
N ASN A 68 2.54 30.20 -6.53
CA ASN A 68 1.35 30.54 -7.32
C ASN A 68 0.46 29.30 -7.59
N GLN A 69 0.38 28.90 -8.88
CA GLN A 69 -0.40 27.74 -9.34
C GLN A 69 0.43 26.46 -9.41
N PHE A 70 1.70 26.51 -9.02
CA PHE A 70 2.61 25.37 -9.10
C PHE A 70 2.94 24.83 -7.72
N ASP A 71 2.96 23.51 -7.60
CA ASP A 71 3.53 22.78 -6.48
C ASP A 71 4.66 21.89 -6.97
N PHE A 72 5.59 21.58 -6.09
CA PHE A 72 6.59 20.57 -6.34
C PHE A 72 6.84 19.73 -5.09
N ARG A 73 7.34 18.54 -5.30
CA ARG A 73 7.80 17.65 -4.23
C ARG A 73 9.03 16.90 -4.70
N PHE A 74 10.04 16.88 -3.85
CA PHE A 74 11.24 16.09 -4.07
C PHE A 74 11.57 15.31 -2.80
N GLY A 75 11.58 13.98 -2.88
CA GLY A 75 11.84 13.06 -1.79
C GLY A 75 13.03 12.15 -2.11
N ALA A 76 14.09 12.27 -1.31
CA ALA A 76 15.18 11.29 -1.30
C ALA A 76 14.95 10.27 -0.20
N GLN A 77 15.28 9.00 -0.45
CA GLN A 77 15.24 7.95 0.57
C GLN A 77 16.49 7.11 0.57
N ASP A 78 16.83 6.63 1.76
CA ASP A 78 17.83 5.59 2.00
C ASP A 78 17.16 4.41 2.70
N ILE A 79 17.45 3.20 2.25
CA ILE A 79 16.97 1.95 2.84
C ILE A 79 18.17 1.07 3.09
N ARG A 80 18.39 0.69 4.34
CA ARG A 80 19.53 -0.13 4.74
C ARG A 80 19.18 -1.19 5.76
N THR A 81 19.86 -2.32 5.71
CA THR A 81 19.83 -3.36 6.73
C THR A 81 20.92 -3.08 7.76
N PHE A 82 20.62 -3.22 9.05
CA PHE A 82 21.58 -3.08 10.12
C PHE A 82 22.55 -4.28 10.14
N GLY A 83 23.77 -4.04 10.61
CA GLY A 83 24.78 -5.10 10.75
C GLY A 83 25.48 -5.48 9.45
N GLY A 84 25.30 -4.73 8.38
CA GLY A 84 26.12 -4.85 7.18
C GLY A 84 27.59 -4.52 7.48
N PRO A 85 28.56 -5.00 6.67
CA PRO A 85 29.99 -4.73 6.86
C PRO A 85 30.26 -3.23 6.97
N ALA A 86 31.12 -2.83 7.92
CA ALA A 86 31.51 -1.44 8.08
C ALA A 86 32.10 -0.89 6.78
N GLY A 87 31.61 0.25 6.30
CA GLY A 87 32.04 0.89 5.05
C GLY A 87 31.40 0.36 3.77
N GLN A 88 30.59 -0.71 3.84
CA GLN A 88 29.75 -1.14 2.73
C GLN A 88 28.32 -0.70 2.96
N THR A 89 27.84 0.24 2.17
CA THR A 89 26.44 0.63 2.14
C THR A 89 25.63 -0.45 1.43
N GLN A 90 25.13 -1.42 2.16
CA GLN A 90 24.07 -2.33 1.65
C GLN A 90 22.72 -1.59 1.65
N GLY A 91 22.73 -0.28 1.46
CA GLY A 91 21.57 0.57 1.38
C GLY A 91 21.24 0.90 -0.07
N THR A 92 19.97 1.04 -0.36
CA THR A 92 19.52 1.58 -1.63
C THR A 92 19.17 3.05 -1.42
N VAL A 93 20.01 3.93 -1.95
CA VAL A 93 19.70 5.37 -2.02
C VAL A 93 18.96 5.64 -3.32
N GLY A 94 17.82 6.28 -3.25
CA GLY A 94 17.02 6.58 -4.43
C GLY A 94 16.08 7.76 -4.21
N VAL A 95 15.37 8.11 -5.28
CA VAL A 95 14.33 9.14 -5.28
C VAL A 95 12.99 8.46 -5.05
N SER A 96 12.32 8.78 -3.94
CA SER A 96 10.97 8.28 -3.66
C SER A 96 9.92 9.06 -4.44
N GLU A 97 9.99 10.38 -4.45
CA GLU A 97 9.10 11.24 -5.22
C GLU A 97 9.91 12.37 -5.87
N ALA A 98 9.56 12.72 -7.10
CA ALA A 98 10.12 13.86 -7.81
C ALA A 98 9.11 14.33 -8.86
N TRP A 99 8.27 15.27 -8.49
CA TRP A 99 7.21 15.77 -9.36
C TRP A 99 6.97 17.26 -9.17
N TRP A 100 6.40 17.85 -10.19
CA TRP A 100 5.77 19.17 -10.13
C TRP A 100 4.32 19.06 -10.56
N ALA A 101 3.49 19.98 -10.12
CA ALA A 101 2.08 20.04 -10.49
C ALA A 101 1.65 21.47 -10.81
N TRP A 102 0.75 21.58 -11.77
CA TRP A 102 0.02 22.81 -12.09
C TRP A 102 -1.41 22.70 -11.62
N ASN A 103 -1.88 23.73 -10.90
CA ASN A 103 -3.25 23.85 -10.38
C ASN A 103 -3.98 24.94 -11.15
N SER A 104 -5.12 24.62 -11.75
CA SER A 104 -5.98 25.61 -12.39
C SER A 104 -6.95 26.21 -11.39
N GLN A 105 -7.49 27.39 -11.72
CA GLN A 105 -8.52 28.06 -10.93
C GLN A 105 -9.87 27.32 -10.93
N ILE A 106 -10.08 26.37 -11.84
CA ILE A 106 -11.34 25.60 -11.98
C ILE A 106 -11.25 24.20 -11.36
N GLY A 107 -10.31 23.98 -10.42
CA GLY A 107 -10.16 22.73 -9.69
C GLY A 107 -9.53 21.57 -10.48
N MET A 108 -8.77 21.90 -11.55
CA MET A 108 -7.95 20.90 -12.27
C MET A 108 -6.52 20.95 -11.77
N ARG A 109 -5.88 19.78 -11.68
CA ARG A 109 -4.46 19.63 -11.34
C ARG A 109 -3.81 18.66 -12.32
N VAL A 110 -2.68 19.00 -12.84
CA VAL A 110 -1.81 18.12 -13.64
C VAL A 110 -0.50 17.93 -12.89
N THR A 111 -0.14 16.68 -12.60
CA THR A 111 1.10 16.31 -11.90
C THR A 111 1.98 15.51 -12.86
N VAL A 112 3.25 15.86 -12.95
CA VAL A 112 4.22 15.19 -13.84
C VAL A 112 5.45 14.77 -13.02
N GLY A 113 5.86 13.53 -13.18
CA GLY A 113 7.04 12.95 -12.54
C GLY A 113 6.75 11.73 -11.69
N ARG A 114 7.72 11.36 -10.84
CA ARG A 114 7.63 10.22 -9.91
C ARG A 114 6.75 10.56 -8.73
N GLN A 115 5.66 9.84 -8.55
CA GLN A 115 4.63 10.16 -7.56
C GLN A 115 3.97 8.92 -6.95
N GLU A 116 3.43 9.05 -5.74
CA GLU A 116 2.55 8.07 -5.16
C GLU A 116 1.16 8.15 -5.81
N ILE A 117 0.64 7.02 -6.30
CA ILE A 117 -0.73 6.89 -6.80
C ILE A 117 -1.41 5.78 -6.02
N LYS A 118 -2.58 6.09 -5.44
CA LYS A 118 -3.41 5.12 -4.73
C LYS A 118 -4.88 5.50 -4.83
N PHE A 119 -5.74 4.49 -4.83
CA PHE A 119 -7.19 4.65 -4.88
C PHE A 119 -7.87 3.85 -3.76
N ASP A 120 -8.91 4.44 -3.17
CA ASP A 120 -9.75 3.87 -2.12
C ASP A 120 -8.97 3.17 -1.00
N ASP A 121 -9.22 1.89 -0.76
CA ASP A 121 -8.54 1.10 0.26
C ASP A 121 -7.30 0.34 -0.26
N GLU A 122 -6.86 0.66 -1.48
CA GLU A 122 -5.63 0.15 -2.09
C GLU A 122 -5.67 -1.32 -2.54
N ARG A 123 -6.84 -1.87 -2.83
CA ARG A 123 -6.94 -3.26 -3.30
C ARG A 123 -6.42 -3.46 -4.71
N VAL A 124 -6.64 -2.50 -5.61
CA VAL A 124 -6.19 -2.59 -7.01
C VAL A 124 -4.97 -1.72 -7.25
N VAL A 125 -4.98 -0.49 -6.72
CA VAL A 125 -3.86 0.46 -6.83
C VAL A 125 -3.54 1.05 -5.46
N GLY A 126 -2.33 0.78 -4.97
CA GLY A 126 -1.90 1.18 -3.64
C GLY A 126 -0.42 1.56 -3.54
N ALA A 127 -0.09 2.27 -2.49
CA ALA A 127 1.24 2.85 -2.24
C ALA A 127 2.22 1.90 -1.55
N VAL A 128 1.75 0.80 -0.99
CA VAL A 128 2.56 -0.21 -0.27
C VAL A 128 3.48 0.42 0.78
N ASN A 129 2.97 1.40 1.53
CA ASN A 129 3.79 2.18 2.49
C ASN A 129 4.35 1.37 3.66
N TRP A 130 3.77 0.18 3.92
CA TRP A 130 4.33 -0.77 4.87
C TRP A 130 5.70 -1.28 4.42
N SER A 131 5.88 -1.62 3.15
CA SER A 131 7.17 -1.97 2.57
C SER A 131 8.21 -0.85 2.78
N ASN A 132 9.48 -1.21 2.89
CA ASN A 132 10.52 -0.22 3.10
C ASN A 132 10.69 0.72 1.90
N PRO A 133 10.73 0.27 0.63
CA PRO A 133 10.79 1.17 -0.51
C PRO A 133 9.50 1.98 -0.71
N GLY A 134 8.32 1.41 -0.41
CA GLY A 134 7.04 1.94 -0.89
C GLY A 134 6.87 1.70 -2.40
N ARG A 135 5.81 2.25 -2.98
CA ARG A 135 5.57 2.22 -4.43
C ARG A 135 5.36 3.64 -4.94
N PHE A 136 6.15 3.98 -5.96
CA PHE A 136 6.06 5.24 -6.69
C PHE A 136 6.02 4.93 -8.17
N LEU A 137 5.24 5.70 -8.92
CA LEU A 137 5.04 5.52 -10.35
C LEU A 137 5.51 6.76 -11.09
N ASP A 138 6.22 6.55 -12.19
CA ASP A 138 6.68 7.59 -13.08
C ASP A 138 5.62 7.87 -14.15
N GLY A 139 5.17 9.13 -14.27
CA GLY A 139 4.12 9.40 -15.22
C GLY A 139 3.45 10.75 -15.09
N ILE A 140 2.30 10.86 -15.73
CA ILE A 140 1.44 12.04 -15.76
C ILE A 140 0.10 11.67 -15.12
N ARG A 141 -0.37 12.50 -14.19
CA ARG A 141 -1.68 12.39 -13.56
C ARG A 141 -2.46 13.67 -13.74
N TRP A 142 -3.70 13.54 -14.12
CA TRP A 142 -4.68 14.59 -14.17
C TRP A 142 -5.75 14.35 -13.11
N ASP A 143 -6.04 15.35 -12.30
CA ASP A 143 -7.07 15.34 -11.26
C ASP A 143 -8.07 16.47 -11.52
N ARG A 144 -9.34 16.18 -11.33
CA ARG A 144 -10.41 17.16 -11.22
C ARG A 144 -11.10 17.02 -9.88
N ARG A 145 -11.08 18.08 -9.09
CA ARG A 145 -11.69 18.14 -7.75
C ARG A 145 -12.64 19.33 -7.70
N PRO A 146 -13.90 19.16 -8.08
CA PRO A 146 -14.89 20.23 -7.99
C PRO A 146 -15.20 20.54 -6.52
N ASP A 147 -15.60 21.78 -6.24
CA ASP A 147 -15.98 22.23 -4.89
C ASP A 147 -17.20 21.46 -4.35
N ASP A 148 -18.11 21.07 -5.22
CA ASP A 148 -19.25 20.24 -4.85
C ASP A 148 -18.87 18.75 -4.88
N PRO A 149 -18.82 18.05 -3.73
CA PRO A 149 -18.46 16.63 -3.66
C PRO A 149 -19.44 15.70 -4.38
N LYS A 150 -20.65 16.15 -4.66
CA LYS A 150 -21.64 15.39 -5.46
C LYS A 150 -21.26 15.32 -6.94
N LYS A 151 -20.48 16.28 -7.43
CA LYS A 151 -19.94 16.23 -8.80
C LYS A 151 -18.80 15.24 -8.96
N GLY A 152 -18.30 14.69 -7.85
CA GLY A 152 -17.27 13.68 -7.80
C GLY A 152 -15.87 14.16 -8.18
N ASN A 153 -14.88 13.45 -7.64
CA ASN A 153 -13.48 13.62 -8.00
C ASN A 153 -13.13 12.66 -9.15
N THR A 154 -12.43 13.14 -10.15
CA THR A 154 -11.96 12.32 -11.28
C THR A 154 -10.45 12.37 -11.32
N THR A 155 -9.81 11.21 -11.50
CA THR A 155 -8.38 11.09 -11.74
C THR A 155 -8.16 10.27 -13.00
N ALA A 156 -7.26 10.71 -13.86
CA ALA A 156 -6.69 9.90 -14.94
C ALA A 156 -5.17 9.90 -14.79
N ALA A 157 -4.52 8.77 -15.02
CA ALA A 157 -3.08 8.67 -14.97
C ALA A 157 -2.55 7.77 -16.09
N LEU A 158 -1.42 8.17 -16.64
CA LEU A 158 -0.59 7.37 -17.52
C LEU A 158 0.78 7.23 -16.87
N THR A 159 1.20 6.00 -16.61
CA THR A 159 2.51 5.70 -16.04
C THR A 159 3.24 4.69 -16.89
N TRP A 160 4.57 4.72 -16.83
CA TRP A 160 5.43 3.76 -17.54
C TRP A 160 6.63 3.40 -16.70
N ASP A 161 7.10 2.19 -16.90
CA ASP A 161 8.30 1.61 -16.30
C ASP A 161 9.19 1.10 -17.43
N GLU A 162 10.25 1.86 -17.73
CA GLU A 162 11.15 1.57 -18.84
C GLU A 162 11.92 0.28 -18.63
N LEU A 163 12.26 -0.06 -17.38
CA LEU A 163 12.99 -1.28 -17.09
C LEU A 163 12.16 -2.53 -17.33
N ASN A 164 10.89 -2.49 -16.97
CA ASN A 164 9.95 -3.59 -17.12
C ASN A 164 9.11 -3.45 -18.39
N GLN A 165 9.38 -2.45 -19.22
CA GLN A 165 8.64 -2.17 -20.46
C GLN A 165 7.12 -2.21 -20.21
N THR A 166 6.68 -1.61 -19.12
CA THR A 166 5.30 -1.66 -18.67
C THR A 166 4.65 -0.29 -18.72
N ARG A 167 3.54 -0.21 -19.44
CA ARG A 167 2.65 0.96 -19.48
C ARG A 167 1.38 0.68 -18.69
N ARG A 168 0.91 1.68 -17.95
CA ARG A 168 -0.34 1.58 -17.20
C ARG A 168 -1.22 2.80 -17.43
N ILE A 169 -2.48 2.56 -17.72
CA ILE A 169 -3.51 3.59 -17.84
C ILE A 169 -4.50 3.40 -16.71
N MET A 170 -4.84 4.48 -16.02
CA MET A 170 -5.77 4.46 -14.90
C MET A 170 -6.83 5.54 -15.11
N ALA A 171 -8.07 5.20 -14.87
CA ALA A 171 -9.18 6.15 -14.80
C ALA A 171 -10.01 5.85 -13.55
N TYR A 172 -10.19 6.87 -12.73
CA TYR A 172 -10.86 6.78 -11.44
C TYR A 172 -11.88 7.90 -11.30
N HIS A 173 -13.07 7.56 -10.83
CA HIS A 173 -14.09 8.54 -10.51
C HIS A 173 -14.78 8.17 -9.20
N ARG A 174 -14.85 9.11 -8.27
CA ARG A 174 -15.49 8.93 -6.97
C ARG A 174 -16.47 10.05 -6.70
N ALA A 175 -17.73 9.73 -6.43
CA ALA A 175 -18.78 10.67 -6.13
C ALA A 175 -19.53 10.32 -4.83
N LEU A 176 -20.08 11.34 -4.18
CA LEU A 176 -21.03 11.19 -3.10
C LEU A 176 -22.43 11.12 -3.70
N VAL A 177 -23.14 10.02 -3.47
CA VAL A 177 -24.51 9.79 -3.93
C VAL A 177 -25.46 9.94 -2.73
N GLY A 178 -26.31 10.96 -2.76
CA GLY A 178 -27.11 11.33 -1.59
C GLY A 178 -26.24 11.91 -0.47
N GLU A 179 -26.51 11.53 0.78
CA GLU A 179 -25.83 12.06 1.96
C GLU A 179 -24.79 11.09 2.55
N ARG A 180 -24.90 9.80 2.25
CA ARG A 180 -24.18 8.75 2.99
C ARG A 180 -23.50 7.70 2.10
N HIS A 181 -23.81 7.69 0.81
CA HIS A 181 -23.27 6.70 -0.12
C HIS A 181 -22.11 7.29 -0.91
N THR A 182 -21.01 6.58 -0.95
CA THR A 182 -19.91 6.88 -1.88
C THR A 182 -19.91 5.80 -2.94
N LEU A 183 -19.84 6.21 -4.20
CA LEU A 183 -19.68 5.33 -5.35
C LEU A 183 -18.38 5.68 -6.07
N THR A 184 -17.60 4.69 -6.37
CA THR A 184 -16.32 4.82 -7.07
C THR A 184 -16.31 3.89 -8.27
N PHE A 185 -15.75 4.35 -9.38
CA PHE A 185 -15.42 3.54 -10.55
C PHE A 185 -13.92 3.59 -10.79
N LEU A 186 -13.31 2.46 -11.08
CA LEU A 186 -11.91 2.34 -11.45
C LEU A 186 -11.77 1.49 -12.71
N VAL A 187 -10.97 1.99 -13.64
CA VAL A 187 -10.42 1.24 -14.76
C VAL A 187 -8.90 1.29 -14.64
N PHE A 188 -8.27 0.15 -14.72
CA PHE A 188 -6.83 -0.03 -14.65
C PHE A 188 -6.42 -0.98 -15.78
N ASP A 189 -5.61 -0.49 -16.69
CA ASP A 189 -5.04 -1.25 -17.80
C ASP A 189 -3.53 -1.34 -17.61
N GLN A 190 -3.00 -2.55 -17.65
CA GLN A 190 -1.56 -2.82 -17.66
C GLN A 190 -1.20 -3.56 -18.94
N ASP A 191 -0.29 -2.98 -19.71
CA ASP A 191 0.31 -3.53 -20.91
C ASP A 191 1.82 -3.64 -20.70
N SER A 192 2.38 -4.82 -20.83
CA SER A 192 3.78 -5.11 -20.51
C SER A 192 4.36 -6.19 -21.41
N GLU A 193 5.63 -6.04 -21.77
CA GLU A 193 6.40 -7.08 -22.48
C GLU A 193 7.01 -8.12 -21.53
N THR A 194 7.15 -7.80 -20.26
CA THR A 194 7.88 -8.64 -19.26
C THR A 194 7.00 -9.11 -18.11
N GLU A 195 5.87 -8.45 -17.88
CA GLU A 195 4.91 -8.77 -16.83
C GLU A 195 3.57 -9.18 -17.45
N PRO A 196 2.70 -9.86 -16.71
CA PRO A 196 1.34 -10.15 -17.19
C PRO A 196 0.55 -8.89 -17.54
N SER A 197 -0.17 -8.90 -18.63
CA SER A 197 -1.00 -7.79 -19.14
C SER A 197 -2.48 -8.09 -18.98
N ALA A 198 -3.24 -7.12 -18.46
CA ALA A 198 -4.69 -7.25 -18.29
C ALA A 198 -5.39 -5.90 -18.09
N LEU A 199 -6.64 -5.84 -18.53
CA LEU A 199 -7.57 -4.77 -18.23
C LEU A 199 -8.42 -5.14 -17.01
N THR A 200 -8.41 -4.31 -15.98
CA THR A 200 -9.24 -4.44 -14.77
C THR A 200 -10.22 -3.27 -14.69
N ALA A 201 -11.51 -3.57 -14.53
CA ALA A 201 -12.53 -2.55 -14.39
C ALA A 201 -13.54 -2.94 -13.31
N GLY A 202 -14.01 -1.97 -12.54
CA GLY A 202 -14.98 -2.24 -11.49
C GLY A 202 -15.41 -1.02 -10.70
N PHE A 203 -16.09 -1.30 -9.61
CA PHE A 203 -16.62 -0.26 -8.74
C PHE A 203 -16.49 -0.64 -7.26
N THR A 204 -16.49 0.39 -6.43
CA THR A 204 -16.60 0.31 -4.97
C THR A 204 -17.79 1.14 -4.52
N THR A 205 -18.58 0.62 -3.59
CA THR A 205 -19.59 1.41 -2.90
C THR A 205 -19.44 1.27 -1.40
N ARG A 206 -19.65 2.37 -0.70
CA ARG A 206 -19.60 2.44 0.75
C ARG A 206 -20.73 3.31 1.30
N SER A 207 -21.35 2.88 2.39
CA SER A 207 -22.39 3.62 3.06
C SER A 207 -22.28 3.55 4.58
N SER A 208 -22.71 4.62 5.24
CA SER A 208 -22.88 4.65 6.69
C SER A 208 -24.30 4.23 7.06
N ILE A 209 -24.43 3.44 8.14
CA ILE A 209 -25.68 3.05 8.77
C ILE A 209 -25.74 3.73 10.14
N GLY A 210 -26.56 4.78 10.26
CA GLY A 210 -26.53 5.61 11.46
C GLY A 210 -25.17 6.28 11.67
N SER A 211 -24.77 6.46 12.93
CA SER A 211 -23.50 7.07 13.34
C SER A 211 -22.39 6.08 13.56
N ASN A 212 -22.70 4.81 13.75
CA ASN A 212 -21.77 3.85 14.35
C ASN A 212 -21.44 2.66 13.44
N ALA A 213 -22.21 2.42 12.38
CA ALA A 213 -21.98 1.30 11.49
C ALA A 213 -21.78 1.75 10.03
N TRP A 214 -21.15 0.89 9.24
CA TRP A 214 -20.95 1.10 7.81
C TRP A 214 -20.85 -0.26 7.11
N TRP A 215 -21.08 -0.24 5.81
CA TRP A 215 -20.77 -1.34 4.90
C TRP A 215 -20.08 -0.84 3.65
N ALA A 216 -19.36 -1.72 2.98
CA ALA A 216 -18.74 -1.48 1.69
C ALA A 216 -18.77 -2.75 0.85
N THR A 217 -18.90 -2.61 -0.45
CA THR A 217 -18.70 -3.69 -1.42
C THR A 217 -17.83 -3.20 -2.56
N GLU A 218 -17.04 -4.12 -3.11
CA GLU A 218 -16.21 -3.89 -4.28
C GLU A 218 -16.43 -5.02 -5.26
N ALA A 219 -16.48 -4.72 -6.54
CA ALA A 219 -16.55 -5.72 -7.59
C ALA A 219 -15.70 -5.27 -8.78
N TYR A 220 -14.79 -6.13 -9.21
CA TYR A 220 -13.89 -5.90 -10.34
C TYR A 220 -13.88 -7.12 -11.25
N LEU A 221 -13.82 -6.87 -12.55
CA LEU A 221 -13.52 -7.85 -13.57
C LEU A 221 -12.13 -7.55 -14.13
N GLN A 222 -11.39 -8.61 -14.42
CA GLN A 222 -10.07 -8.55 -15.02
C GLN A 222 -10.05 -9.46 -16.26
N GLN A 223 -9.75 -8.85 -17.39
CA GLN A 223 -9.60 -9.54 -18.67
C GLN A 223 -8.12 -9.61 -19.00
N TRP A 224 -7.59 -10.80 -19.15
CA TRP A 224 -6.20 -11.06 -19.51
C TRP A 224 -5.97 -11.00 -21.01
N ASP A 225 -4.84 -10.46 -21.45
CA ASP A 225 -4.49 -10.35 -22.87
C ASP A 225 -4.31 -11.72 -23.53
N GLY A 226 -3.82 -12.71 -22.80
CA GLY A 226 -3.71 -14.10 -23.23
C GLY A 226 -5.03 -14.86 -23.29
N GLY A 227 -6.15 -14.21 -23.01
CA GLY A 227 -7.47 -14.82 -22.81
C GLY A 227 -7.69 -15.18 -21.33
N GLY A 228 -8.94 -15.45 -20.99
CA GLY A 228 -9.36 -15.70 -19.61
C GLY A 228 -9.87 -14.46 -18.88
N THR A 229 -10.77 -14.69 -17.93
CA THR A 229 -11.43 -13.64 -17.16
C THR A 229 -11.47 -14.02 -15.69
N ALA A 230 -11.02 -13.15 -14.84
CA ALA A 230 -11.10 -13.32 -13.39
C ALA A 230 -11.89 -12.17 -12.72
N SER A 231 -12.36 -12.37 -11.52
CA SER A 231 -13.10 -11.36 -10.78
C SER A 231 -12.63 -11.25 -9.34
N MET A 232 -12.80 -10.06 -8.76
CA MET A 232 -12.70 -9.84 -7.34
C MET A 232 -14.02 -9.28 -6.83
N VAL A 233 -14.55 -9.88 -5.77
CA VAL A 233 -15.72 -9.38 -5.04
C VAL A 233 -15.36 -9.28 -3.57
N VAL A 234 -15.67 -8.13 -2.98
CA VAL A 234 -15.43 -7.86 -1.56
C VAL A 234 -16.72 -7.39 -0.91
N ALA A 235 -16.98 -7.88 0.28
CA ALA A 235 -18.05 -7.38 1.16
C ALA A 235 -17.46 -7.13 2.55
N ASP A 236 -17.61 -5.90 3.03
CA ASP A 236 -17.15 -5.44 4.34
C ASP A 236 -18.27 -4.81 5.14
N ALA A 237 -18.29 -5.06 6.43
CA ALA A 237 -19.12 -4.32 7.36
C ALA A 237 -18.32 -4.02 8.64
N GLY A 238 -18.60 -2.87 9.24
CA GLY A 238 -17.95 -2.47 10.47
C GLY A 238 -18.85 -1.68 11.37
N MET A 239 -18.53 -1.72 12.66
CA MET A 239 -19.24 -0.96 13.68
C MET A 239 -18.30 -0.41 14.74
N LYS A 240 -18.66 0.73 15.30
CA LYS A 240 -18.05 1.31 16.49
C LYS A 240 -18.93 0.99 17.69
N GLY A 241 -18.37 0.30 18.66
CA GLY A 241 -19.01 0.02 19.95
C GLY A 241 -18.73 1.10 20.98
N ALA A 242 -19.12 0.81 22.23
CA ALA A 242 -18.80 1.66 23.38
C ALA A 242 -17.27 1.79 23.57
N GLU A 243 -16.85 2.85 24.25
CA GLU A 243 -15.45 3.11 24.62
C GLU A 243 -14.44 3.12 23.44
N GLY A 244 -14.94 3.31 22.20
CA GLY A 244 -14.10 3.38 20.99
C GLY A 244 -13.68 2.04 20.40
N HIS A 245 -14.23 0.93 20.88
CA HIS A 245 -14.05 -0.38 20.27
C HIS A 245 -14.55 -0.39 18.83
N GLN A 246 -13.85 -1.07 17.93
CA GLN A 246 -14.22 -1.17 16.53
C GLN A 246 -14.18 -2.64 16.11
N TRP A 247 -15.23 -3.06 15.42
CA TRP A 247 -15.34 -4.39 14.83
C TRP A 247 -15.49 -4.28 13.33
N ARG A 248 -14.88 -5.18 12.58
CA ARG A 248 -15.04 -5.29 11.13
C ARG A 248 -15.09 -6.78 10.77
N VAL A 249 -16.05 -7.15 9.96
CA VAL A 249 -16.10 -8.45 9.27
C VAL A 249 -15.96 -8.21 7.78
N GLY A 250 -15.24 -9.06 7.08
CA GLY A 250 -15.01 -8.94 5.65
C GLY A 250 -14.91 -10.29 4.97
N LEU A 251 -15.36 -10.34 3.73
CA LEU A 251 -15.22 -11.48 2.82
C LEU A 251 -14.60 -10.95 1.53
N ASP A 252 -13.49 -11.56 1.11
CA ASP A 252 -12.87 -11.34 -0.18
C ASP A 252 -12.96 -12.62 -1.00
N LEU A 253 -13.38 -12.51 -2.25
CA LEU A 253 -13.41 -13.58 -3.23
C LEU A 253 -12.64 -13.12 -4.47
N LEU A 254 -11.51 -13.74 -4.75
CA LEU A 254 -10.72 -13.54 -5.95
C LEU A 254 -10.79 -14.83 -6.76
N THR A 255 -11.40 -14.80 -7.93
CA THR A 255 -11.65 -16.00 -8.72
C THR A 255 -10.47 -16.33 -9.64
N ASP A 256 -10.52 -17.54 -10.16
CA ASP A 256 -9.71 -18.06 -11.27
C ASP A 256 -10.70 -18.63 -12.30
N ASP A 257 -10.38 -18.58 -13.58
CA ASP A 257 -11.23 -19.13 -14.64
C ASP A 257 -10.91 -20.60 -15.01
N GLY A 258 -9.99 -21.22 -14.26
CA GLY A 258 -9.53 -22.58 -14.52
C GLY A 258 -8.44 -22.68 -15.60
N SER A 259 -8.03 -21.58 -16.22
CA SER A 259 -6.98 -21.52 -17.25
C SER A 259 -5.67 -20.90 -16.76
N SER A 260 -5.51 -20.74 -15.46
CA SER A 260 -4.41 -20.01 -14.79
C SER A 260 -4.57 -18.48 -14.78
N ALA A 261 -5.73 -17.96 -15.17
CA ALA A 261 -6.06 -16.54 -15.12
C ALA A 261 -6.76 -16.18 -13.80
N ALA A 262 -6.06 -16.28 -12.68
CA ALA A 262 -6.56 -15.81 -11.39
C ALA A 262 -6.55 -14.27 -11.33
N PHE A 263 -7.47 -13.67 -10.57
CA PHE A 263 -7.48 -12.23 -10.36
C PHE A 263 -6.19 -11.76 -9.68
N GLN A 264 -5.46 -10.85 -10.33
CA GLN A 264 -4.19 -10.31 -9.84
C GLN A 264 -4.34 -8.82 -9.50
N PRO A 265 -4.26 -8.44 -8.24
CA PRO A 265 -4.21 -7.03 -7.87
C PRO A 265 -2.79 -6.47 -8.09
N PHE A 266 -2.39 -6.23 -9.35
CA PHE A 266 -1.02 -5.89 -9.78
C PHE A 266 -0.35 -4.79 -8.95
N LEU A 267 -1.10 -3.72 -8.65
CA LEU A 267 -0.63 -2.62 -7.82
C LEU A 267 -1.31 -2.59 -6.45
N GLY A 268 -1.96 -3.66 -6.03
CA GLY A 268 -2.62 -3.75 -4.72
C GLY A 268 -1.62 -3.69 -3.55
N THR A 269 -2.12 -3.26 -2.39
CA THR A 269 -1.41 -3.35 -1.11
C THR A 269 -1.86 -4.63 -0.38
N ASN A 270 -1.45 -5.79 -0.90
CA ASN A 270 -1.96 -7.10 -0.48
C ASN A 270 -1.73 -7.41 1.01
N HIS A 271 -0.60 -6.99 1.57
CA HIS A 271 -0.30 -7.04 3.01
C HIS A 271 -1.41 -6.45 3.90
N LYS A 272 -2.15 -5.48 3.41
CA LYS A 272 -3.24 -4.82 4.15
C LYS A 272 -4.50 -5.69 4.25
N HIS A 273 -4.67 -6.64 3.32
CA HIS A 273 -5.93 -7.35 3.09
C HIS A 273 -5.84 -8.85 3.31
N TYR A 274 -4.72 -9.48 2.95
CA TYR A 274 -4.59 -10.95 2.84
C TYR A 274 -3.62 -11.53 3.86
N GLY A 275 -3.67 -11.02 5.11
CA GLY A 275 -2.80 -11.46 6.20
C GLY A 275 -1.44 -10.78 6.22
N TRP A 276 -0.87 -10.60 7.38
CA TRP A 276 0.35 -9.83 7.58
C TRP A 276 1.61 -10.66 7.44
N ILE A 277 1.51 -11.99 7.55
CA ILE A 277 2.64 -12.89 7.28
C ILE A 277 2.96 -12.99 5.77
N ASP A 278 2.14 -12.34 4.92
CA ASP A 278 2.35 -12.20 3.48
C ASP A 278 2.40 -13.52 2.70
N GLN A 279 1.75 -14.57 3.16
CA GLN A 279 1.65 -15.85 2.41
C GLN A 279 0.92 -15.69 1.07
N PHE A 280 0.08 -14.63 0.95
CA PHE A 280 -0.68 -14.27 -0.25
C PHE A 280 -0.28 -12.89 -0.80
N TYR A 281 0.98 -12.48 -0.58
CA TYR A 281 1.47 -11.14 -0.92
C TYR A 281 1.55 -10.89 -2.43
N VAL A 282 2.00 -11.88 -3.20
CA VAL A 282 2.19 -11.77 -4.65
C VAL A 282 0.97 -12.36 -5.35
N GLY A 283 -0.14 -11.60 -5.34
CA GLY A 283 -1.36 -11.99 -6.01
C GLY A 283 -1.99 -13.27 -5.46
N THR A 284 -3.02 -13.69 -6.12
CA THR A 284 -3.58 -15.03 -5.93
C THR A 284 -2.84 -15.98 -6.85
N GLN A 285 -2.27 -17.00 -6.28
CA GLN A 285 -1.80 -18.16 -7.03
C GLN A 285 -2.99 -18.77 -7.81
N SER A 286 -2.73 -19.72 -8.71
CA SER A 286 -3.75 -20.50 -9.39
C SER A 286 -4.90 -20.93 -8.44
N ASN A 287 -6.11 -21.02 -8.94
CA ASN A 287 -7.37 -21.35 -8.25
C ASN A 287 -7.98 -20.23 -7.39
N GLY A 288 -7.45 -19.02 -7.44
CA GLY A 288 -8.02 -17.87 -6.73
C GLY A 288 -7.90 -17.95 -5.19
N LEU A 289 -8.57 -17.05 -4.47
CA LEU A 289 -8.51 -16.93 -3.02
C LEU A 289 -9.86 -16.49 -2.45
N THR A 290 -10.33 -17.19 -1.44
CA THR A 290 -11.40 -16.73 -0.53
C THR A 290 -10.79 -16.41 0.81
N ASN A 291 -11.06 -15.21 1.36
CA ASN A 291 -10.58 -14.76 2.66
C ASN A 291 -11.74 -14.22 3.50
N LEU A 292 -12.12 -14.97 4.52
CA LEU A 292 -13.04 -14.51 5.57
C LEU A 292 -12.20 -13.90 6.70
N ARG A 293 -12.50 -12.68 7.11
CA ARG A 293 -11.74 -12.00 8.16
C ARG A 293 -12.64 -11.35 9.21
N LEU A 294 -12.17 -11.39 10.44
CA LEU A 294 -12.75 -10.68 11.58
C LEU A 294 -11.67 -9.85 12.25
N ARG A 295 -11.93 -8.54 12.36
CA ARG A 295 -10.99 -7.60 12.97
C ARG A 295 -11.62 -6.89 14.16
N HIS A 296 -10.86 -6.77 15.22
CA HIS A 296 -11.18 -5.97 16.41
C HIS A 296 -10.07 -4.97 16.69
N ILE A 297 -10.44 -3.75 17.08
CA ILE A 297 -9.51 -2.71 17.55
C ILE A 297 -10.10 -2.11 18.82
N ALA A 298 -9.26 -1.92 19.82
CA ALA A 298 -9.63 -1.27 21.07
C ALA A 298 -8.58 -0.24 21.49
N PRO A 299 -9.00 0.91 22.04
CA PRO A 299 -8.08 1.88 22.62
C PRO A 299 -7.44 1.34 23.91
N LEU A 300 -6.16 1.69 24.13
CA LEU A 300 -5.39 1.41 25.35
C LEU A 300 -5.04 2.71 26.12
N GLY A 301 -5.89 3.73 25.98
CA GLY A 301 -5.66 5.05 26.54
C GLY A 301 -5.24 6.06 25.48
N LYS A 302 -4.80 7.25 25.90
CA LYS A 302 -4.51 8.36 24.98
C LYS A 302 -3.39 8.01 23.99
N GLY A 303 -3.72 8.03 22.70
CA GLY A 303 -2.77 7.82 21.61
C GLY A 303 -2.28 6.37 21.43
N LYS A 304 -2.90 5.40 22.11
CA LYS A 304 -2.54 3.97 22.02
C LYS A 304 -3.74 3.12 21.68
N ALA A 305 -3.52 2.07 20.92
CA ALA A 305 -4.53 1.07 20.58
C ALA A 305 -3.88 -0.30 20.43
N TRP A 306 -4.70 -1.35 20.62
CA TRP A 306 -4.36 -2.71 20.23
C TRP A 306 -5.39 -3.23 19.25
N GLY A 307 -5.04 -4.25 18.50
CA GLY A 307 -5.99 -4.90 17.62
C GLY A 307 -5.61 -6.34 17.34
N ALA A 308 -6.59 -7.06 16.83
CA ALA A 308 -6.47 -8.41 16.34
C ALA A 308 -7.20 -8.56 15.02
N THR A 309 -6.66 -9.34 14.09
CA THR A 309 -7.38 -9.80 12.88
C THR A 309 -7.23 -11.31 12.78
N ALA A 310 -8.34 -12.03 12.64
CA ALA A 310 -8.33 -13.42 12.26
C ALA A 310 -8.71 -13.56 10.79
N HIS A 311 -8.00 -14.40 10.08
CA HIS A 311 -8.22 -14.73 8.67
C HIS A 311 -8.46 -16.23 8.51
N HIS A 312 -9.39 -16.59 7.62
CA HIS A 312 -9.65 -17.95 7.19
C HIS A 312 -9.56 -17.99 5.67
N PHE A 313 -8.52 -18.64 5.15
CA PHE A 313 -8.20 -18.67 3.74
C PHE A 313 -8.61 -19.98 3.08
N ARG A 314 -9.30 -19.89 1.96
CA ARG A 314 -9.67 -21.02 1.12
C ARG A 314 -9.30 -20.80 -0.33
N ASP A 315 -9.12 -21.88 -1.04
CA ASP A 315 -9.10 -21.95 -2.49
C ASP A 315 -10.47 -21.52 -3.04
N ALA A 316 -10.51 -20.57 -3.95
CA ALA A 316 -11.78 -20.05 -4.45
C ALA A 316 -12.48 -21.02 -5.42
N MET A 317 -11.72 -21.85 -6.15
CA MET A 317 -12.27 -22.78 -7.14
C MET A 317 -12.81 -24.06 -6.50
N PHE A 318 -12.05 -24.67 -5.60
CA PHE A 318 -12.39 -25.99 -5.02
C PHE A 318 -12.90 -25.89 -3.58
N GLY A 319 -12.72 -24.74 -2.92
CA GLY A 319 -13.12 -24.51 -1.54
C GLY A 319 -12.21 -25.18 -0.50
N ASP A 320 -11.04 -25.69 -0.91
CA ASP A 320 -10.08 -26.30 -0.02
C ASP A 320 -9.52 -25.30 0.98
N LEU A 321 -9.37 -25.71 2.23
CA LEU A 321 -8.73 -24.88 3.25
C LEU A 321 -7.24 -24.69 2.91
N LEU A 322 -6.79 -23.43 2.88
CA LEU A 322 -5.39 -23.08 2.71
C LEU A 322 -4.70 -22.82 4.05
N GLY A 323 -5.40 -22.25 5.00
CA GLY A 323 -4.87 -22.00 6.33
C GLY A 323 -5.66 -20.95 7.10
N ASN A 324 -5.21 -20.72 8.34
CA ASN A 324 -5.75 -19.66 9.19
C ASN A 324 -4.61 -18.76 9.67
N GLU A 325 -4.87 -17.46 9.74
CA GLU A 325 -3.90 -16.48 10.27
C GLU A 325 -4.51 -15.68 11.40
N LEU A 326 -3.71 -15.40 12.41
CA LEU A 326 -4.03 -14.48 13.48
C LEU A 326 -2.95 -13.40 13.57
N ASP A 327 -3.36 -12.16 13.34
CA ASP A 327 -2.53 -10.96 13.50
C ASP A 327 -2.86 -10.26 14.80
N LEU A 328 -1.86 -9.95 15.60
CA LEU A 328 -1.99 -9.21 16.85
C LEU A 328 -1.06 -8.00 16.83
N TRP A 329 -1.53 -6.84 17.30
CA TRP A 329 -0.68 -5.65 17.35
C TRP A 329 -1.05 -4.67 18.44
N ILE A 330 -0.05 -3.87 18.80
CA ILE A 330 -0.19 -2.67 19.61
C ILE A 330 0.49 -1.51 18.87
N THR A 331 -0.13 -0.35 18.91
CA THR A 331 0.42 0.88 18.32
C THR A 331 0.29 2.04 19.28
N GLY A 332 1.17 3.01 19.15
CA GLY A 332 1.11 4.24 19.93
C GLY A 332 1.76 5.42 19.25
N LYS A 333 1.40 6.62 19.71
CA LYS A 333 1.98 7.90 19.31
C LYS A 333 2.40 8.68 20.55
N THR A 334 3.60 9.31 20.48
CA THR A 334 4.14 10.18 21.51
C THR A 334 4.53 11.51 20.87
N ASP A 335 4.10 12.61 21.48
CA ASP A 335 4.48 14.00 21.13
C ASP A 335 4.29 14.38 19.64
N GLY A 336 3.36 13.72 18.96
CA GLY A 336 3.01 14.03 17.57
C GLY A 336 4.02 13.56 16.51
N VAL A 337 5.28 13.36 16.86
CA VAL A 337 6.37 13.06 15.88
C VAL A 337 6.87 11.62 15.97
N LEU A 338 6.75 10.96 17.13
CA LEU A 338 7.19 9.58 17.33
C LEU A 338 5.98 8.65 17.36
N SER A 339 5.97 7.65 16.50
CA SER A 339 5.01 6.54 16.56
C SER A 339 5.74 5.21 16.62
N TRP A 340 5.11 4.23 17.22
CA TRP A 340 5.63 2.88 17.32
C TRP A 340 4.54 1.86 17.05
N HIS A 341 4.94 0.70 16.53
CA HIS A 341 4.07 -0.40 16.19
C HIS A 341 4.78 -1.71 16.49
N ILE A 342 4.13 -2.57 17.26
CA ILE A 342 4.61 -3.90 17.63
C ILE A 342 3.53 -4.87 17.18
N GLY A 343 3.90 -5.95 16.55
CA GLY A 343 2.95 -6.95 16.11
C GLY A 343 3.55 -8.34 16.04
N TRP A 344 2.64 -9.31 15.96
CA TRP A 344 2.93 -10.71 15.83
C TRP A 344 1.83 -11.37 15.00
N SER A 345 2.23 -12.10 13.98
CA SER A 345 1.33 -12.88 13.12
C SER A 345 1.70 -14.34 13.19
N VAL A 346 0.68 -15.20 13.21
CA VAL A 346 0.82 -16.66 13.18
C VAL A 346 -0.09 -17.20 12.09
N PHE A 347 0.47 -17.99 11.19
CA PHE A 347 -0.26 -18.69 10.14
C PHE A 347 -0.11 -20.20 10.29
N ASP A 348 -1.24 -20.91 10.23
CA ASP A 348 -1.36 -22.36 10.29
C ASP A 348 -1.67 -22.86 8.86
N PRO A 349 -0.64 -23.28 8.08
CA PRO A 349 -0.83 -23.73 6.70
C PRO A 349 -1.41 -25.13 6.64
N THR A 350 -2.14 -25.42 5.56
CA THR A 350 -2.53 -26.80 5.20
C THR A 350 -1.56 -27.36 4.16
N VAL A 351 -1.61 -28.67 3.94
CA VAL A 351 -0.88 -29.33 2.85
C VAL A 351 -1.22 -28.71 1.50
N ARG A 352 -2.50 -28.37 1.29
CA ARG A 352 -2.97 -27.73 0.07
C ARG A 352 -2.30 -26.37 -0.18
N HIS A 353 -2.08 -25.58 0.87
CA HIS A 353 -1.37 -24.30 0.75
C HIS A 353 0.10 -24.52 0.36
N VAL A 354 0.79 -25.44 1.04
CA VAL A 354 2.19 -25.76 0.78
C VAL A 354 2.39 -26.29 -0.65
N GLU A 355 1.50 -27.17 -1.11
CA GLU A 355 1.46 -27.65 -2.49
C GLU A 355 1.35 -26.49 -3.50
N ARG A 356 0.43 -25.57 -3.26
CA ARG A 356 0.20 -24.40 -4.15
C ARG A 356 1.39 -23.46 -4.23
N GLN A 357 2.14 -23.28 -3.15
CA GLN A 357 3.34 -22.45 -3.18
C GLN A 357 4.44 -23.04 -4.09
N GLY A 358 4.54 -24.37 -4.15
CA GLY A 358 5.48 -25.05 -5.03
C GLY A 358 6.96 -24.98 -4.61
N ASP A 359 7.27 -24.28 -3.51
CA ASP A 359 8.64 -24.02 -3.07
C ASP A 359 9.23 -25.17 -2.25
N ILE A 360 8.40 -26.11 -1.79
CA ILE A 360 8.79 -27.22 -0.92
C ILE A 360 8.66 -28.55 -1.66
N ASN A 361 9.66 -29.43 -1.49
CA ASN A 361 9.61 -30.80 -2.03
C ASN A 361 8.35 -31.54 -1.56
N PRO A 362 7.60 -32.23 -2.44
CA PRO A 362 6.38 -32.97 -2.08
C PRO A 362 6.54 -33.93 -0.89
N ALA A 363 7.68 -34.54 -0.71
CA ALA A 363 7.95 -35.42 0.44
C ALA A 363 7.89 -34.70 1.81
N ALA A 364 8.06 -33.40 1.85
CA ALA A 364 8.06 -32.57 3.05
C ALA A 364 6.77 -31.74 3.25
N TRP A 365 5.75 -31.88 2.40
CA TRP A 365 4.52 -31.08 2.49
C TRP A 365 3.79 -31.23 3.82
N ASN A 366 3.66 -32.47 4.33
CA ASN A 366 3.01 -32.72 5.62
C ASN A 366 3.79 -32.12 6.79
N GLU A 367 5.12 -32.13 6.73
CA GLU A 367 5.96 -31.51 7.77
C GLU A 367 5.84 -30.00 7.77
N ALA A 368 5.84 -29.38 6.60
CA ALA A 368 5.64 -27.95 6.44
C ALA A 368 4.24 -27.49 6.86
N ALA A 369 3.20 -28.27 6.51
CA ALA A 369 1.83 -28.00 6.93
C ALA A 369 1.62 -28.19 8.44
N GLY A 370 2.41 -29.04 9.09
CA GLY A 370 2.38 -29.22 10.55
C GLY A 370 3.13 -28.15 11.34
N ARG A 371 3.75 -27.18 10.65
CA ARG A 371 4.54 -26.12 11.27
C ARG A 371 3.84 -24.77 11.21
N LEU A 372 3.61 -24.15 12.37
CA LEU A 372 3.15 -22.77 12.43
C LEU A 372 4.20 -21.84 11.83
N GLN A 373 3.79 -21.01 10.90
CA GLN A 373 4.59 -19.94 10.33
C GLN A 373 4.37 -18.68 11.16
N GLN A 374 5.40 -17.90 11.43
CA GLN A 374 5.32 -16.79 12.35
C GLN A 374 6.11 -15.59 11.86
N TRP A 375 5.62 -14.41 12.18
CA TRP A 375 6.29 -13.16 11.90
C TRP A 375 6.02 -12.16 13.02
N GLY A 376 7.09 -11.61 13.59
CA GLY A 376 7.00 -10.60 14.62
C GLY A 376 7.77 -9.35 14.22
N TRP A 377 7.33 -8.17 14.66
CA TRP A 377 8.03 -6.94 14.37
C TRP A 377 7.90 -5.89 15.47
N VAL A 378 8.92 -5.04 15.53
CA VAL A 378 8.91 -3.79 16.27
C VAL A 378 9.33 -2.68 15.32
N SER A 379 8.50 -1.65 15.17
CA SER A 379 8.77 -0.51 14.31
C SER A 379 8.70 0.79 15.10
N LEU A 380 9.73 1.62 14.96
CA LEU A 380 9.80 2.98 15.47
C LEU A 380 9.82 3.92 14.26
N ASN A 381 8.97 4.94 14.26
CA ASN A 381 8.86 5.89 13.16
C ASN A 381 8.84 7.32 13.69
N PHE A 382 9.90 8.07 13.40
CA PHE A 382 10.09 9.46 13.74
C PHE A 382 9.81 10.34 12.53
N THR A 383 8.86 11.27 12.63
CA THR A 383 8.33 12.05 11.49
C THR A 383 8.13 13.53 11.83
N PRO A 384 9.19 14.30 12.09
CA PRO A 384 9.07 15.74 12.20
C PRO A 384 8.85 16.40 10.84
N SER A 385 8.15 17.53 10.85
CA SER A 385 7.96 18.42 9.71
C SER A 385 8.35 19.84 10.10
N PHE A 386 9.00 20.55 9.23
CA PHE A 386 9.52 21.88 9.45
C PHE A 386 8.99 22.81 8.35
N ASP A 387 8.30 23.86 8.76
CA ASP A 387 7.97 24.97 7.87
C ASP A 387 9.22 25.84 7.71
N LEU A 388 9.67 26.01 6.48
CA LEU A 388 10.85 26.81 6.14
C LEU A 388 10.45 28.22 5.69
N ARG A 389 9.20 28.37 5.25
CA ARG A 389 8.52 29.63 4.93
C ARG A 389 7.02 29.47 4.98
#